data_7acf620427e3e382ebc1f6ed8216ef24
#
_entry.id   7acf620427e3e382ebc1f6ed8216ef24
#
_cell.length_a   1.000
_cell.length_b   1.000
_cell.length_c   1.000
_cell.angle_alpha   90.00
_cell.angle_beta   90.00
_cell.angle_gamma   90.00
#
_symmetry.space_group_name_H-M   'P 1'
#
loop_
_entity.id
_entity.type
_entity.pdbx_description
1 polymer ?
#
loop_
_entity_poly.entity_id
_entity_poly.type
_entity_poly.pdbx_seq_one_letter_code
_entity_poly.pdbx_strand_id
1 'polypeptide(L)'
;MPLPKPSLKARALRYLAAREHSRPELARKLARYAQEGEDVEAVLDALEAAKLLSQERFSESLVHRRAARFGNSRILSELQSHGIGGEELGAIKAELAQDETARARAVWQRKFARPPADAAERARQIRFLLQRGFSQRAIRAAMRGGADEDGQDDSGGGSDEA
;
A
#
# COMPACT_ATOMS: atom_id res chain seq x y z
N MET A 1 -31.56 8.78 33.11
CA MET A 1 -31.04 7.43 32.90
C MET A 1 -29.87 7.49 31.90
N PRO A 2 -28.67 7.12 32.29
CA PRO A 2 -27.58 7.01 31.32
C PRO A 2 -27.91 5.93 30.29
N LEU A 3 -27.59 6.20 29.04
CA LEU A 3 -27.74 5.21 27.96
C LEU A 3 -26.86 3.98 28.26
N PRO A 4 -27.35 2.77 27.96
CA PRO A 4 -26.54 1.57 28.14
C PRO A 4 -25.26 1.65 27.31
N LYS A 5 -24.14 1.20 27.87
CA LYS A 5 -22.86 1.14 27.13
C LYS A 5 -22.99 0.17 25.96
N PRO A 6 -22.47 0.53 24.79
CA PRO A 6 -22.48 -0.37 23.64
C PRO A 6 -21.75 -1.67 23.95
N SER A 7 -22.28 -2.79 23.46
CA SER A 7 -21.59 -4.09 23.56
C SER A 7 -20.28 -4.08 22.75
N LEU A 8 -19.39 -5.05 23.03
CA LEU A 8 -18.17 -5.23 22.21
C LEU A 8 -18.51 -5.44 20.73
N LYS A 9 -19.53 -6.22 20.44
CA LYS A 9 -19.99 -6.45 19.06
C LYS A 9 -20.44 -5.13 18.41
N ALA A 10 -21.22 -4.32 19.12
CA ALA A 10 -21.68 -3.03 18.61
C ALA A 10 -20.52 -2.08 18.33
N ARG A 11 -19.52 -2.06 19.19
CA ARG A 11 -18.28 -1.27 18.98
C ARG A 11 -17.51 -1.77 17.76
N ALA A 12 -17.35 -3.08 17.63
CA ALA A 12 -16.68 -3.68 16.49
C ALA A 12 -17.37 -3.34 15.17
N LEU A 13 -18.69 -3.42 15.13
CA LEU A 13 -19.47 -3.06 13.95
C LEU A 13 -19.31 -1.59 13.56
N ARG A 14 -19.18 -0.69 14.52
CA ARG A 14 -18.89 0.71 14.25
C ARG A 14 -17.53 0.89 13.60
N TYR A 15 -16.49 0.22 14.12
CA TYR A 15 -15.16 0.28 13.52
C TYR A 15 -15.17 -0.26 12.10
N LEU A 16 -15.79 -1.40 11.89
CA LEU A 16 -15.86 -2.06 10.57
C LEU A 16 -16.72 -1.28 9.57
N ALA A 17 -17.72 -0.54 10.04
CA ALA A 17 -18.51 0.33 9.19
C ALA A 17 -17.70 1.52 8.67
N ALA A 18 -16.72 1.99 9.44
CA ALA A 18 -15.86 3.10 9.03
C ALA A 18 -14.81 2.67 8.00
N ARG A 19 -14.20 1.50 8.17
CA ARG A 19 -13.23 0.92 7.26
C ARG A 19 -12.97 -0.55 7.58
N GLU A 20 -12.28 -1.24 6.70
CA GLU A 20 -11.76 -2.57 7.02
C GLU A 20 -10.70 -2.50 8.11
N HIS A 21 -10.67 -3.50 8.98
CA HIS A 21 -9.70 -3.64 10.06
C HIS A 21 -9.06 -5.03 9.99
N SER A 22 -7.80 -5.13 10.41
CA SER A 22 -7.20 -6.43 10.68
C SER A 22 -7.71 -6.98 12.02
N ARG A 23 -7.66 -8.30 12.19
CA ARG A 23 -8.06 -8.94 13.45
C ARG A 23 -7.23 -8.44 14.63
N PRO A 24 -5.88 -8.38 14.55
CA PRO A 24 -5.08 -7.84 15.67
C PRO A 24 -5.41 -6.38 16.00
N GLU A 25 -5.65 -5.55 15.01
CA GLU A 25 -6.03 -4.15 15.21
C GLU A 25 -7.37 -4.04 15.95
N LEU A 26 -8.37 -4.78 15.48
CA LEU A 26 -9.69 -4.77 16.09
C LEU A 26 -9.66 -5.34 17.51
N ALA A 27 -8.86 -6.40 17.73
CA ALA A 27 -8.65 -6.97 19.04
C ALA A 27 -8.11 -5.93 20.04
N ARG A 28 -7.10 -5.17 19.64
CA ARG A 28 -6.51 -4.11 20.48
C ARG A 28 -7.52 -3.02 20.82
N LYS A 29 -8.33 -2.62 19.85
CA LYS A 29 -9.36 -1.59 20.04
C LYS A 29 -10.45 -2.07 21.01
N LEU A 30 -10.91 -3.31 20.86
CA LEU A 30 -11.95 -3.88 21.71
C LEU A 30 -11.45 -4.18 23.13
N ALA A 31 -10.17 -4.55 23.29
CA ALA A 31 -9.58 -4.84 24.60
C ALA A 31 -9.71 -3.66 25.57
N ARG A 32 -9.73 -2.43 25.06
CA ARG A 32 -9.91 -1.22 25.90
C ARG A 32 -11.27 -1.14 26.57
N TYR A 33 -12.26 -1.83 26.04
CA TYR A 33 -13.64 -1.78 26.49
C TYR A 33 -14.14 -3.08 27.06
N ALA A 34 -13.32 -4.14 26.99
CA ALA A 34 -13.69 -5.45 27.51
C ALA A 34 -13.79 -5.41 29.03
N GLN A 35 -14.92 -5.90 29.56
CA GLN A 35 -15.15 -6.05 31.00
C GLN A 35 -14.84 -7.49 31.41
N GLU A 36 -14.75 -7.70 32.73
CA GLU A 36 -14.56 -9.03 33.29
C GLU A 36 -15.63 -10.00 32.78
N GLY A 37 -15.20 -11.15 32.28
CA GLY A 37 -16.11 -12.16 31.73
C GLY A 37 -16.45 -11.98 30.25
N GLU A 38 -16.06 -10.87 29.61
CA GLU A 38 -16.24 -10.69 28.19
C GLU A 38 -15.07 -11.30 27.39
N ASP A 39 -15.38 -12.01 26.31
CA ASP A 39 -14.39 -12.70 25.47
C ASP A 39 -14.27 -11.99 24.11
N VAL A 40 -13.20 -11.21 23.97
CA VAL A 40 -12.88 -10.49 22.72
C VAL A 40 -12.69 -11.46 21.56
N GLU A 41 -11.98 -12.57 21.80
CA GLU A 41 -11.71 -13.56 20.75
C GLU A 41 -13.00 -14.22 20.23
N ALA A 42 -13.96 -14.49 21.10
CA ALA A 42 -15.26 -15.02 20.70
C ALA A 42 -16.04 -14.02 19.81
N VAL A 43 -15.95 -12.74 20.12
CA VAL A 43 -16.57 -11.70 19.30
C VAL A 43 -15.91 -11.64 17.92
N LEU A 44 -14.58 -11.69 17.86
CA LEU A 44 -13.83 -11.68 16.59
C LEU A 44 -14.14 -12.92 15.74
N ASP A 45 -14.20 -14.08 16.36
CA ASP A 45 -14.57 -15.33 15.67
C ASP A 45 -15.96 -15.24 15.04
N ALA A 46 -16.92 -14.71 15.78
CA ALA A 46 -18.27 -14.53 15.29
C ALA A 46 -18.33 -13.55 14.10
N LEU A 47 -17.56 -12.48 14.16
CA LEU A 47 -17.47 -11.49 13.08
C LEU A 47 -16.81 -12.07 11.83
N GLU A 48 -15.79 -12.91 11.98
CA GLU A 48 -15.18 -13.63 10.85
C GLU A 48 -16.16 -14.64 10.23
N ALA A 49 -16.86 -15.42 11.07
CA ALA A 49 -17.84 -16.38 10.61
C ALA A 49 -18.97 -15.70 9.82
N ALA A 50 -19.37 -14.50 10.23
CA ALA A 50 -20.37 -13.70 9.54
C ALA A 50 -19.80 -12.90 8.35
N LYS A 51 -18.49 -13.02 8.05
CA LYS A 51 -17.79 -12.30 6.98
C LYS A 51 -17.82 -10.79 7.13
N LEU A 52 -18.06 -10.29 8.33
CA LEU A 52 -17.99 -8.87 8.67
C LEU A 52 -16.57 -8.43 8.97
N LEU A 53 -15.73 -9.32 9.46
CA LEU A 53 -14.29 -9.18 9.60
C LEU A 53 -13.62 -10.08 8.56
N SER A 54 -12.79 -9.53 7.69
CA SER A 54 -12.13 -10.28 6.61
C SER A 54 -10.70 -9.80 6.42
N GLN A 55 -9.75 -10.70 6.64
CA GLN A 55 -8.33 -10.43 6.42
C GLN A 55 -8.04 -10.13 4.95
N GLU A 56 -8.69 -10.85 4.04
CA GLU A 56 -8.54 -10.63 2.59
C GLU A 56 -8.99 -9.23 2.19
N ARG A 57 -10.18 -8.80 2.58
CA ARG A 57 -10.66 -7.45 2.28
C ARG A 57 -9.80 -6.37 2.92
N PHE A 58 -9.30 -6.61 4.14
CA PHE A 58 -8.38 -5.69 4.81
C PHE A 58 -7.10 -5.52 3.99
N SER A 59 -6.48 -6.62 3.56
CA SER A 59 -5.25 -6.60 2.74
C SER A 59 -5.46 -5.86 1.43
N GLU A 60 -6.53 -6.14 0.71
CA GLU A 60 -6.89 -5.47 -0.53
C GLU A 60 -7.09 -3.97 -0.34
N SER A 61 -7.79 -3.59 0.71
CA SER A 61 -8.05 -2.18 1.06
C SER A 61 -6.76 -1.44 1.39
N LEU A 62 -5.87 -2.05 2.17
CA LEU A 62 -4.59 -1.45 2.52
C LEU A 62 -3.70 -1.26 1.29
N VAL A 63 -3.56 -2.29 0.48
CA VAL A 63 -2.78 -2.23 -0.76
C VAL A 63 -3.32 -1.12 -1.67
N HIS A 64 -4.62 -1.08 -1.88
CA HIS A 64 -5.26 -0.06 -2.71
C HIS A 64 -4.96 1.36 -2.23
N ARG A 65 -5.05 1.61 -0.94
CA ARG A 65 -4.79 2.93 -0.35
C ARG A 65 -3.32 3.33 -0.41
N ARG A 66 -2.40 2.38 -0.29
CA ARG A 66 -0.95 2.64 -0.19
C ARG A 66 -0.22 2.61 -1.53
N ALA A 67 -0.70 1.82 -2.49
CA ALA A 67 0.00 1.56 -3.75
C ALA A 67 0.28 2.83 -4.56
N ALA A 68 -0.59 3.81 -4.52
CA ALA A 68 -0.43 5.08 -5.24
C ALA A 68 0.68 5.98 -4.66
N ARG A 69 1.13 5.72 -3.43
CA ARG A 69 2.06 6.61 -2.70
C ARG A 69 3.33 5.94 -2.23
N PHE A 70 3.30 4.63 -2.03
CA PHE A 70 4.37 3.87 -1.37
C PHE A 70 4.81 2.68 -2.20
N GLY A 71 6.08 2.29 -2.01
CA GLY A 71 6.67 1.13 -2.64
C GLY A 71 6.35 -0.17 -1.89
N ASN A 72 6.73 -1.28 -2.52
CA ASN A 72 6.35 -2.62 -2.05
C ASN A 72 6.89 -2.96 -0.67
N SER A 73 8.14 -2.58 -0.35
CA SER A 73 8.70 -2.93 0.96
C SER A 73 7.91 -2.30 2.11
N ARG A 74 7.45 -1.08 1.95
CA ARG A 74 6.67 -0.39 2.96
C ARG A 74 5.27 -0.98 3.11
N ILE A 75 4.62 -1.31 1.99
CA ILE A 75 3.30 -1.95 1.99
C ILE A 75 3.36 -3.33 2.66
N LEU A 76 4.34 -4.14 2.29
CA LEU A 76 4.52 -5.47 2.86
C LEU A 76 4.85 -5.43 4.35
N SER A 77 5.67 -4.48 4.78
CA SER A 77 5.98 -4.27 6.19
C SER A 77 4.73 -3.89 7.00
N GLU A 78 3.89 -3.03 6.46
CA GLU A 78 2.63 -2.64 7.11
C GLU A 78 1.67 -3.84 7.21
N LEU A 79 1.54 -4.64 6.15
CA LEU A 79 0.75 -5.88 6.19
C LEU A 79 1.25 -6.84 7.25
N GLN A 80 2.57 -7.05 7.35
CA GLN A 80 3.16 -7.88 8.39
C GLN A 80 2.86 -7.37 9.80
N SER A 81 2.84 -6.06 10.00
CA SER A 81 2.50 -5.46 11.29
C SER A 81 1.04 -5.74 11.69
N HIS A 82 0.19 -6.07 10.74
CA HIS A 82 -1.19 -6.47 10.96
C HIS A 82 -1.39 -7.99 11.04
N GLY A 83 -0.30 -8.75 11.09
CA GLY A 83 -0.35 -10.20 11.26
C GLY A 83 -0.51 -10.99 9.97
N ILE A 84 -0.36 -10.35 8.81
CA ILE A 84 -0.42 -11.03 7.51
C ILE A 84 0.96 -11.57 7.16
N GLY A 85 1.05 -12.84 6.86
CA GLY A 85 2.32 -13.51 6.53
C GLY A 85 2.11 -14.74 5.66
N GLY A 86 3.15 -15.58 5.56
CA GLY A 86 3.09 -16.85 4.86
C GLY A 86 2.72 -16.73 3.38
N GLU A 87 1.88 -17.64 2.92
CA GLU A 87 1.47 -17.73 1.51
C GLU A 87 0.66 -16.50 1.07
N GLU A 88 -0.18 -15.96 1.93
CA GLU A 88 -0.97 -14.77 1.60
C GLU A 88 -0.06 -13.57 1.32
N LEU A 89 0.91 -13.34 2.18
CA LEU A 89 1.88 -12.25 1.98
C LEU A 89 2.72 -12.47 0.71
N GLY A 90 3.13 -13.72 0.45
CA GLY A 90 3.86 -14.09 -0.76
C GLY A 90 3.07 -13.81 -2.03
N ALA A 91 1.77 -14.11 -2.04
CA ALA A 91 0.90 -13.83 -3.17
C ALA A 91 0.74 -12.32 -3.40
N ILE A 92 0.55 -11.55 -2.35
CA ILE A 92 0.48 -10.08 -2.43
C ILE A 92 1.80 -9.50 -2.95
N LYS A 93 2.92 -10.01 -2.46
CA LYS A 93 4.26 -9.59 -2.91
C LYS A 93 4.44 -9.83 -4.41
N ALA A 94 4.05 -11.00 -4.90
CA ALA A 94 4.13 -11.33 -6.33
C ALA A 94 3.26 -10.41 -7.18
N GLU A 95 2.06 -10.11 -6.73
CA GLU A 95 1.15 -9.20 -7.41
C GLU A 95 1.69 -7.76 -7.43
N LEU A 96 2.17 -7.25 -6.31
CA LEU A 96 2.76 -5.92 -6.20
C LEU A 96 4.03 -5.75 -7.05
N ALA A 97 4.79 -6.81 -7.26
CA ALA A 97 6.00 -6.78 -8.08
C ALA A 97 5.71 -6.47 -9.55
N GLN A 98 4.50 -6.77 -10.03
CA GLN A 98 4.15 -6.61 -11.44
C GLN A 98 4.09 -5.14 -11.88
N ASP A 99 3.72 -4.22 -10.99
CA ASP A 99 3.51 -2.82 -11.33
C ASP A 99 4.37 -1.83 -10.53
N GLU A 100 5.33 -2.33 -9.73
CA GLU A 100 6.15 -1.45 -8.86
C GLU A 100 6.90 -0.38 -9.64
N THR A 101 7.48 -0.74 -10.79
CA THR A 101 8.21 0.21 -11.64
C THR A 101 7.29 1.33 -12.14
N ALA A 102 6.11 0.99 -12.62
CA ALA A 102 5.13 1.97 -13.10
C ALA A 102 4.67 2.90 -11.97
N ARG A 103 4.47 2.35 -10.77
CA ARG A 103 4.09 3.14 -9.61
C ARG A 103 5.23 4.06 -9.13
N ALA A 104 6.45 3.56 -9.14
CA ALA A 104 7.65 4.36 -8.81
C ALA A 104 7.77 5.55 -9.78
N ARG A 105 7.56 5.31 -11.07
CA ARG A 105 7.58 6.37 -12.09
C ARG A 105 6.51 7.41 -11.84
N ALA A 106 5.28 6.99 -11.56
CA ALA A 106 4.18 7.90 -11.28
C ALA A 106 4.45 8.78 -10.04
N VAL A 107 4.98 8.19 -8.96
CA VAL A 107 5.36 8.92 -7.75
C VAL A 107 6.49 9.89 -8.03
N TRP A 108 7.50 9.46 -8.77
CA TRP A 108 8.64 10.29 -9.15
C TRP A 108 8.21 11.50 -9.97
N GLN A 109 7.41 11.29 -11.01
CA GLN A 109 6.93 12.36 -11.91
C GLN A 109 6.05 13.38 -11.18
N ARG A 110 5.24 12.95 -10.22
CA ARG A 110 4.43 13.87 -9.42
C ARG A 110 5.25 14.72 -8.47
N LYS A 111 6.35 14.18 -7.96
CA LYS A 111 7.21 14.88 -6.99
C LYS A 111 8.20 15.81 -7.68
N PHE A 112 8.78 15.39 -8.78
CA PHE A 112 9.85 16.11 -9.47
C PHE A 112 9.42 16.49 -10.88
N ALA A 113 9.42 17.78 -11.14
CA ALA A 113 8.98 18.32 -12.43
C ALA A 113 9.98 18.07 -13.58
N ARG A 114 11.24 17.75 -13.25
CA ARG A 114 12.31 17.56 -14.23
C ARG A 114 13.18 16.37 -13.85
N PRO A 115 13.80 15.71 -14.85
CA PRO A 115 14.87 14.76 -14.61
C PRO A 115 16.02 15.39 -13.82
N PRO A 116 16.82 14.61 -13.10
CA PRO A 116 17.95 15.16 -12.35
C PRO A 116 18.99 15.77 -13.30
N ALA A 117 19.42 16.99 -13.00
CA ALA A 117 20.41 17.71 -13.80
C ALA A 117 21.85 17.24 -13.52
N ASP A 118 22.10 16.70 -12.33
CA ASP A 118 23.42 16.26 -11.89
C ASP A 118 23.34 15.05 -10.95
N ALA A 119 24.50 14.56 -10.52
CA ALA A 119 24.58 13.39 -9.64
C ALA A 119 23.97 13.65 -8.26
N ALA A 120 24.06 14.87 -7.74
CA ALA A 120 23.52 15.24 -6.44
C ALA A 120 21.98 15.25 -6.46
N GLU A 121 21.39 15.81 -7.48
CA GLU A 121 19.93 15.77 -7.69
C GLU A 121 19.44 14.33 -7.89
N ARG A 122 20.16 13.54 -8.69
CA ARG A 122 19.84 12.14 -8.91
C ARG A 122 19.82 11.37 -7.59
N ALA A 123 20.85 11.54 -6.76
CA ALA A 123 20.93 10.89 -5.45
C ALA A 123 19.77 11.30 -4.54
N ARG A 124 19.38 12.56 -4.58
CA ARG A 124 18.25 13.09 -3.80
C ARG A 124 16.92 12.47 -4.24
N GLN A 125 16.68 12.38 -5.54
CA GLN A 125 15.48 11.78 -6.09
C GLN A 125 15.38 10.29 -5.78
N ILE A 126 16.49 9.54 -5.92
CA ILE A 126 16.58 8.13 -5.54
C ILE A 126 16.28 7.95 -4.06
N ARG A 127 16.87 8.77 -3.20
CA ARG A 127 16.65 8.71 -1.75
C ARG A 127 15.19 8.93 -1.39
N PHE A 128 14.52 9.86 -2.04
CA PHE A 128 13.08 10.08 -1.87
C PHE A 128 12.28 8.82 -2.15
N LEU A 129 12.56 8.16 -3.27
CA LEU A 129 11.84 6.94 -3.65
C LEU A 129 12.17 5.74 -2.75
N LEU A 130 13.43 5.63 -2.30
CA LEU A 130 13.82 4.61 -1.31
C LEU A 130 13.09 4.79 0.01
N GLN A 131 12.93 6.02 0.48
CA GLN A 131 12.19 6.33 1.70
C GLN A 131 10.70 6.00 1.58
N ARG A 132 10.15 6.03 0.37
CA ARG A 132 8.78 5.60 0.08
C ARG A 132 8.63 4.08 0.01
N GLY A 133 9.73 3.33 0.07
CA GLY A 133 9.72 1.88 0.08
C GLY A 133 9.85 1.21 -1.27
N PHE A 134 10.17 1.96 -2.33
CA PHE A 134 10.42 1.38 -3.66
C PHE A 134 11.79 0.67 -3.69
N SER A 135 11.86 -0.45 -4.41
CA SER A 135 13.10 -1.19 -4.61
C SER A 135 14.07 -0.40 -5.49
N GLN A 136 15.37 -0.62 -5.31
CA GLN A 136 16.39 -0.02 -6.18
C GLN A 136 16.17 -0.38 -7.65
N ARG A 137 15.79 -1.61 -7.91
CA ARG A 137 15.47 -2.08 -9.27
C ARG A 137 14.33 -1.27 -9.90
N ALA A 138 13.24 -1.10 -9.17
CA ALA A 138 12.08 -0.34 -9.64
C ALA A 138 12.42 1.14 -9.86
N ILE A 139 13.21 1.73 -8.97
CA ILE A 139 13.68 3.11 -9.07
C ILE A 139 14.53 3.31 -10.31
N ARG A 140 15.52 2.44 -10.53
CA ARG A 140 16.38 2.51 -11.71
C ARG A 140 15.60 2.38 -13.00
N ALA A 141 14.68 1.41 -13.05
CA ALA A 141 13.84 1.19 -14.22
C ALA A 141 12.90 2.38 -14.48
N ALA A 142 12.32 2.95 -13.42
CA ALA A 142 11.44 4.10 -13.51
C ALA A 142 12.17 5.35 -14.06
N MET A 143 13.38 5.60 -13.58
CA MET A 143 14.17 6.77 -13.97
C MET A 143 14.79 6.64 -15.37
N ARG A 144 15.04 5.42 -15.85
CA ARG A 144 15.50 5.19 -17.23
C ARG A 144 14.43 5.48 -18.27
N GLY A 145 13.18 5.09 -18.01
CA GLY A 145 12.07 5.32 -18.92
C GLY A 145 11.77 6.79 -19.20
N GLY A 146 12.24 7.72 -18.34
CA GLY A 146 12.14 9.15 -18.59
C GLY A 146 13.20 9.71 -19.54
N ALA A 147 14.28 8.95 -19.78
CA ALA A 147 15.33 9.38 -20.70
C ALA A 147 15.05 8.96 -22.16
N ASP A 148 14.19 7.96 -22.35
CA ASP A 148 13.89 7.43 -23.69
C ASP A 148 12.74 8.16 -24.40
N GLU A 149 11.93 8.95 -23.69
CA GLU A 149 10.84 9.71 -24.28
C GLU A 149 11.28 11.04 -24.92
N ASP A 150 12.45 11.55 -24.52
CA ASP A 150 13.02 12.79 -25.10
C ASP A 150 13.89 12.53 -26.35
N GLY A 151 14.07 11.28 -26.76
CA GLY A 151 15.00 10.88 -27.83
C GLY A 151 14.36 10.49 -29.15
N GLN A 152 13.04 10.59 -29.32
CA GLN A 152 12.38 10.10 -30.52
C GLN A 152 11.58 11.18 -31.23
N ASP A 153 12.26 12.29 -31.56
CA ASP A 153 11.77 13.20 -32.56
C ASP A 153 12.97 13.87 -33.27
N ASP A 154 13.57 13.17 -34.17
CA ASP A 154 14.12 13.77 -35.38
C ASP A 154 14.79 12.72 -36.28
N SER A 155 14.04 12.25 -37.24
CA SER A 155 14.57 11.84 -38.55
C SER A 155 13.41 11.71 -39.52
N GLY A 156 12.75 12.81 -39.70
CA GLY A 156 11.98 13.00 -40.88
C GLY A 156 12.87 13.56 -41.97
N GLY A 157 12.83 12.96 -43.08
CA GLY A 157 12.95 13.77 -44.22
C GLY A 157 14.12 13.60 -45.16
N GLY A 158 13.81 13.41 -46.30
CA GLY A 158 14.58 13.86 -47.38
C GLY A 158 14.92 12.79 -48.41
N SER A 159 14.06 12.47 -49.22
CA SER A 159 13.79 13.16 -50.46
C SER A 159 14.88 13.04 -51.46
N ASP A 160 14.39 12.76 -52.55
CA ASP A 160 14.77 13.34 -53.80
C ASP A 160 15.76 12.57 -54.61
N GLU A 161 15.17 12.18 -55.59
CA GLU A 161 15.17 12.71 -56.94
C GLU A 161 16.37 12.33 -57.78
N ALA A 162 16.19 11.61 -58.75
CA ALA A 162 15.87 12.16 -60.06
C ALA A 162 15.50 11.06 -60.99
#